data_81a98b11ae239ba795e42c62b9ede92b
#
_entry.id   81a98b11ae239ba795e42c62b9ede92b
#
_cell.length_a   1.000
_cell.length_b   1.000
_cell.length_c   1.000
_cell.angle_alpha   90.00
_cell.angle_beta   90.00
_cell.angle_gamma   90.00
#
_symmetry.space_group_name_H-M   'P 1'
#
loop_
_entity.id
_entity.type
_entity.pdbx_description
1 polymer ?
#
loop_
_entity_poly.entity_id
_entity_poly.type
_entity_poly.pdbx_seq_one_letter_code
_entity_poly.pdbx_strand_id
1 'polypeptide(L)'
;ANPNLRVTIEALGDSVQGGSTFSEALAQHPKIFDRLFVNMVKAGELGGVLEVVLNRLAEYQEKAQKLKSKVISAMVYPSIVLFIAVGIVIFLMLVIVPKFKAMFAEQNQELPAISEFVFGISDWFMAAPLFVPNAVILAAVVAILYAIFTAMSKTPNGRRKIDSALLTMPVIGNVQSKSAIARFARTFGTLVTSGVPILQALTITKDTAGNMIVGDAIGLIHDSVKEGESVVTPMSSSKLFPPMVISMVDVGEETGQLPDMLLKIADVYDDEVDNAVGAMTSMLEPIMIVFLAVVVGGIVFAMFLPLLQVIEKMG
;
A
#
# COMPACT_ATOMS: atom_id res chain seq x y z
N ALA A 1 24.67 14.20 -1.33
CA ALA A 1 23.52 14.95 -0.83
C ALA A 1 22.54 15.17 -1.96
N ASN A 2 21.24 15.07 -1.71
CA ASN A 2 20.21 15.29 -2.71
C ASN A 2 20.23 16.78 -3.15
N PRO A 3 20.42 17.12 -4.44
CA PRO A 3 20.56 18.50 -4.89
C PRO A 3 19.30 19.33 -4.59
N ASN A 4 18.10 18.73 -4.67
CA ASN A 4 16.85 19.41 -4.34
C ASN A 4 16.76 19.80 -2.85
N LEU A 5 17.26 18.92 -1.97
CA LEU A 5 17.27 19.20 -0.52
C LEU A 5 18.22 20.35 -0.19
N ARG A 6 19.37 20.43 -0.85
CA ARG A 6 20.33 21.52 -0.66
C ARG A 6 19.72 22.88 -1.02
N VAL A 7 19.11 22.99 -2.20
CA VAL A 7 18.44 24.24 -2.65
C VAL A 7 17.32 24.63 -1.67
N THR A 8 16.58 23.63 -1.15
CA THR A 8 15.51 23.90 -0.18
C THR A 8 16.07 24.40 1.15
N ILE A 9 17.19 23.81 1.64
CA ILE A 9 17.81 24.28 2.90
C ILE A 9 18.36 25.71 2.75
N GLU A 10 18.95 26.04 1.61
CA GLU A 10 19.43 27.39 1.29
C GLU A 10 18.24 28.39 1.30
N ALA A 11 17.11 28.04 0.64
CA ALA A 11 15.89 28.87 0.63
C ALA A 11 15.26 29.02 2.03
N LEU A 12 15.30 27.99 2.86
CA LEU A 12 14.86 28.07 4.27
C LEU A 12 15.73 29.05 5.07
N GLY A 13 17.06 28.98 4.88
CA GLY A 13 18.00 29.91 5.52
C GLY A 13 17.71 31.37 5.15
N ASP A 14 17.49 31.64 3.87
CA ASP A 14 17.15 32.98 3.37
C ASP A 14 15.83 33.48 3.94
N SER A 15 14.79 32.62 4.01
CA SER A 15 13.49 33.00 4.59
C SER A 15 13.60 33.33 6.07
N VAL A 16 14.35 32.57 6.85
CA VAL A 16 14.54 32.80 8.29
C VAL A 16 15.38 34.06 8.51
N GLN A 17 16.44 34.30 7.72
CA GLN A 17 17.22 35.54 7.76
C GLN A 17 16.37 36.73 7.39
N GLY A 18 15.38 36.58 6.50
CA GLY A 18 14.39 37.59 6.13
C GLY A 18 13.33 37.87 7.20
N GLY A 19 13.39 37.19 8.37
CA GLY A 19 12.52 37.42 9.53
C GLY A 19 11.29 36.50 9.63
N SER A 20 11.13 35.50 8.72
CA SER A 20 10.09 34.48 8.87
C SER A 20 10.40 33.52 9.99
N THR A 21 9.38 32.95 10.64
CA THR A 21 9.60 31.84 11.57
C THR A 21 10.07 30.60 10.81
N PHE A 22 10.74 29.67 11.50
CA PHE A 22 11.23 28.44 10.86
C PHE A 22 10.06 27.59 10.35
N SER A 23 8.96 27.51 11.10
CA SER A 23 7.75 26.83 10.67
C SER A 23 7.09 27.45 9.44
N GLU A 24 7.11 28.79 9.31
CA GLU A 24 6.61 29.50 8.12
C GLU A 24 7.50 29.24 6.88
N ALA A 25 8.82 29.23 7.07
CA ALA A 25 9.75 28.88 6.00
C ALA A 25 9.53 27.45 5.50
N LEU A 26 9.39 26.48 6.41
CA LEU A 26 9.08 25.07 6.07
C LEU A 26 7.74 24.91 5.32
N ALA A 27 6.72 25.69 5.69
CA ALA A 27 5.40 25.65 5.07
C ALA A 27 5.41 26.05 3.58
N GLN A 28 6.44 26.78 3.13
CA GLN A 28 6.63 27.13 1.72
C GLN A 28 7.07 25.94 0.86
N HIS A 29 7.51 24.85 1.48
CA HIS A 29 7.99 23.64 0.79
C HIS A 29 7.15 22.38 1.10
N PRO A 30 5.82 22.35 0.79
CA PRO A 30 4.90 21.27 1.22
C PRO A 30 5.17 19.93 0.55
N LYS A 31 6.01 19.87 -0.49
CA LYS A 31 6.44 18.61 -1.13
C LYS A 31 7.52 17.89 -0.35
N ILE A 32 8.25 18.59 0.53
CA ILE A 32 9.34 18.05 1.33
C ILE A 32 8.93 17.97 2.80
N PHE A 33 8.29 19.01 3.32
CA PHE A 33 7.82 19.10 4.69
C PHE A 33 6.30 19.07 4.70
N ASP A 34 5.77 17.97 5.20
CA ASP A 34 4.33 17.78 5.32
C ASP A 34 3.71 18.63 6.47
N ARG A 35 2.39 18.61 6.57
CA ARG A 35 1.67 19.35 7.61
C ARG A 35 2.05 18.93 9.03
N LEU A 36 2.37 17.65 9.23
CA LEU A 36 2.80 17.14 10.53
C LEU A 36 4.11 17.83 10.93
N PHE A 37 5.10 17.82 10.01
CA PHE A 37 6.42 18.43 10.24
C PHE A 37 6.28 19.92 10.60
N VAL A 38 5.56 20.68 9.77
CA VAL A 38 5.36 22.12 9.96
C VAL A 38 4.67 22.43 11.29
N ASN A 39 3.60 21.72 11.63
CA ASN A 39 2.86 21.98 12.86
C ASN A 39 3.65 21.60 14.12
N MET A 40 4.43 20.51 14.08
CA MET A 40 5.31 20.15 15.20
C MET A 40 6.40 21.19 15.40
N VAL A 41 7.04 21.65 14.34
CA VAL A 41 8.06 22.72 14.43
C VAL A 41 7.43 24.00 14.98
N LYS A 42 6.24 24.37 14.50
CA LYS A 42 5.50 25.54 15.01
C LYS A 42 5.22 25.44 16.52
N ALA A 43 4.79 24.27 16.97
CA ALA A 43 4.57 24.04 18.41
C ALA A 43 5.89 24.15 19.21
N GLY A 44 6.98 23.59 18.67
CA GLY A 44 8.31 23.68 19.26
C GLY A 44 8.86 25.09 19.32
N GLU A 45 8.61 25.90 18.29
CA GLU A 45 8.98 27.34 18.27
C GLU A 45 8.23 28.12 19.35
N LEU A 46 6.91 27.95 19.42
CA LEU A 46 6.06 28.65 20.38
C LEU A 46 6.37 28.22 21.84
N GLY A 47 6.70 26.95 22.02
CA GLY A 47 7.02 26.38 23.35
C GLY A 47 8.49 26.54 23.76
N GLY A 48 9.38 27.01 22.88
CA GLY A 48 10.82 27.11 23.15
C GLY A 48 11.54 25.76 23.25
N VAL A 49 10.94 24.68 22.74
CA VAL A 49 11.43 23.28 22.81
C VAL A 49 11.74 22.70 21.43
N LEU A 50 12.21 23.54 20.52
CA LEU A 50 12.43 23.18 19.11
C LEU A 50 13.37 21.98 18.96
N GLU A 51 14.44 21.89 19.75
CA GLU A 51 15.39 20.76 19.72
C GLU A 51 14.69 19.42 20.02
N VAL A 52 13.86 19.40 21.09
CA VAL A 52 13.10 18.19 21.48
C VAL A 52 12.15 17.79 20.37
N VAL A 53 11.46 18.75 19.76
CA VAL A 53 10.52 18.49 18.66
C VAL A 53 11.23 17.96 17.42
N LEU A 54 12.38 18.53 17.05
CA LEU A 54 13.16 18.06 15.91
C LEU A 54 13.69 16.64 16.11
N ASN A 55 14.14 16.28 17.31
CA ASN A 55 14.54 14.92 17.65
C ASN A 55 13.36 13.95 17.51
N ARG A 56 12.18 14.29 18.03
CA ARG A 56 10.96 13.48 17.88
C ARG A 56 10.52 13.33 16.42
N LEU A 57 10.66 14.39 15.60
CA LEU A 57 10.38 14.34 14.16
C LEU A 57 11.36 13.39 13.46
N ALA A 58 12.64 13.41 13.82
CA ALA A 58 13.63 12.49 13.27
C ALA A 58 13.27 11.04 13.61
N GLU A 59 12.97 10.72 14.86
CA GLU A 59 12.51 9.39 15.30
C GLU A 59 11.24 8.95 14.55
N TYR A 60 10.26 9.85 14.41
CA TYR A 60 9.04 9.60 13.67
C TYR A 60 9.34 9.24 12.20
N GLN A 61 10.17 10.05 11.54
CA GLN A 61 10.53 9.85 10.14
C GLN A 61 11.32 8.54 9.93
N GLU A 62 12.24 8.22 10.84
CA GLU A 62 12.99 6.96 10.80
C GLU A 62 12.08 5.74 10.92
N LYS A 63 11.15 5.74 11.90
CA LYS A 63 10.19 4.65 12.09
C LYS A 63 9.24 4.52 10.90
N ALA A 64 8.70 5.63 10.40
CA ALA A 64 7.83 5.64 9.22
C ALA A 64 8.55 5.12 7.96
N GLN A 65 9.79 5.54 7.75
CA GLN A 65 10.61 5.08 6.62
C GLN A 65 10.99 3.61 6.74
N LYS A 66 11.33 3.15 7.95
CA LYS A 66 11.64 1.74 8.23
C LYS A 66 10.45 0.85 7.90
N LEU A 67 9.24 1.23 8.36
CA LEU A 67 8.02 0.48 8.05
C LEU A 67 7.75 0.43 6.55
N LYS A 68 7.81 1.58 5.87
CA LYS A 68 7.63 1.65 4.41
C LYS A 68 8.67 0.80 3.67
N SER A 69 9.93 0.86 4.07
CA SER A 69 11.02 0.08 3.46
C SER A 69 10.78 -1.42 3.64
N LYS A 70 10.33 -1.88 4.81
CA LYS A 70 10.01 -3.29 5.06
C LYS A 70 8.90 -3.80 4.14
N VAL A 71 7.81 -3.05 4.01
CA VAL A 71 6.70 -3.43 3.12
C VAL A 71 7.18 -3.52 1.67
N ILE A 72 7.94 -2.51 1.19
CA ILE A 72 8.48 -2.52 -0.18
C ILE A 72 9.42 -3.71 -0.38
N SER A 73 10.36 -3.93 0.54
CA SER A 73 11.34 -5.03 0.44
C SER A 73 10.66 -6.40 0.43
N ALA A 74 9.60 -6.59 1.23
CA ALA A 74 8.82 -7.82 1.24
C ALA A 74 8.11 -8.09 -0.10
N MET A 75 7.74 -7.04 -0.85
CA MET A 75 7.07 -7.16 -2.15
C MET A 75 8.03 -7.35 -3.33
N VAL A 76 9.35 -7.15 -3.15
CA VAL A 76 10.33 -7.29 -4.25
C VAL A 76 10.38 -8.71 -4.77
N TYR A 77 10.52 -9.70 -3.89
CA TYR A 77 10.60 -11.12 -4.28
C TYR A 77 9.33 -11.60 -5.03
N PRO A 78 8.11 -11.42 -4.50
CA PRO A 78 6.89 -11.77 -5.23
C PRO A 78 6.78 -11.08 -6.59
N SER A 79 7.17 -9.82 -6.69
CA SER A 79 7.11 -9.07 -7.95
C SER A 79 8.09 -9.63 -9.00
N ILE A 80 9.31 -9.99 -8.61
CA ILE A 80 10.30 -10.59 -9.52
C ILE A 80 9.82 -11.96 -10.02
N VAL A 81 9.33 -12.81 -9.09
CA VAL A 81 8.83 -14.14 -9.46
C VAL A 81 7.64 -14.03 -10.41
N LEU A 82 6.68 -13.15 -10.11
CA LEU A 82 5.53 -12.92 -10.99
C LEU A 82 5.95 -12.39 -12.36
N PHE A 83 6.90 -11.48 -12.42
CA PHE A 83 7.43 -10.95 -13.69
C PHE A 83 8.06 -12.04 -14.56
N ILE A 84 8.91 -12.90 -13.97
CA ILE A 84 9.53 -14.03 -14.66
C ILE A 84 8.44 -15.03 -15.12
N ALA A 85 7.49 -15.32 -14.26
CA ALA A 85 6.38 -16.21 -14.54
C ALA A 85 5.55 -15.77 -15.75
N VAL A 86 5.13 -14.50 -15.74
CA VAL A 86 4.40 -13.90 -16.86
C VAL A 86 5.24 -13.93 -18.13
N GLY A 87 6.55 -13.65 -18.03
CA GLY A 87 7.47 -13.74 -19.15
C GLY A 87 7.53 -15.16 -19.77
N ILE A 88 7.59 -16.19 -18.93
CA ILE A 88 7.56 -17.59 -19.39
C ILE A 88 6.24 -17.92 -20.07
N VAL A 89 5.11 -17.56 -19.48
CA VAL A 89 3.79 -17.79 -20.08
C VAL A 89 3.66 -17.09 -21.43
N ILE A 90 4.06 -15.83 -21.53
CA ILE A 90 4.05 -15.09 -22.79
C ILE A 90 4.95 -15.76 -23.83
N PHE A 91 6.16 -16.17 -23.45
CA PHE A 91 7.07 -16.88 -24.34
C PHE A 91 6.47 -18.20 -24.85
N LEU A 92 5.88 -19.00 -23.98
CA LEU A 92 5.21 -20.24 -24.36
C LEU A 92 4.07 -19.95 -25.34
N MET A 93 3.22 -18.98 -25.04
CA MET A 93 2.05 -18.65 -25.87
C MET A 93 2.40 -18.07 -27.24
N LEU A 94 3.48 -17.27 -27.34
CA LEU A 94 3.84 -16.62 -28.60
C LEU A 94 4.82 -17.42 -29.47
N VAL A 95 5.62 -18.30 -28.85
CA VAL A 95 6.70 -19.00 -29.59
C VAL A 95 6.48 -20.50 -29.66
N ILE A 96 6.15 -21.13 -28.53
CA ILE A 96 6.11 -22.59 -28.44
C ILE A 96 4.76 -23.13 -28.91
N VAL A 97 3.66 -22.63 -28.38
CA VAL A 97 2.30 -23.08 -28.68
C VAL A 97 1.98 -23.00 -30.18
N PRO A 98 2.33 -21.92 -30.93
CA PRO A 98 2.09 -21.85 -32.36
C PRO A 98 2.85 -22.90 -33.19
N LYS A 99 4.09 -23.25 -32.79
CA LYS A 99 4.88 -24.29 -33.46
C LYS A 99 4.23 -25.65 -33.31
N PHE A 100 3.74 -25.99 -32.10
CA PHE A 100 3.01 -27.23 -31.88
C PHE A 100 1.71 -27.26 -32.66
N LYS A 101 0.96 -26.15 -32.70
CA LYS A 101 -0.27 -26.04 -33.49
C LYS A 101 -0.02 -26.31 -34.97
N ALA A 102 1.02 -25.72 -35.55
CA ALA A 102 1.38 -25.94 -36.96
C ALA A 102 1.70 -27.41 -37.21
N MET A 103 2.47 -28.06 -36.34
CA MET A 103 2.82 -29.49 -36.45
C MET A 103 1.56 -30.40 -36.43
N PHE A 104 0.58 -30.11 -35.56
CA PHE A 104 -0.66 -30.90 -35.49
C PHE A 104 -1.60 -30.64 -36.70
N ALA A 105 -1.62 -29.38 -37.18
CA ALA A 105 -2.41 -29.05 -38.37
C ALA A 105 -1.97 -29.83 -39.62
N GLU A 106 -0.66 -30.08 -39.78
CA GLU A 106 -0.11 -30.90 -40.89
C GLU A 106 -0.55 -32.37 -40.81
N GLN A 107 -0.87 -32.86 -39.60
CA GLN A 107 -1.27 -34.25 -39.39
C GLN A 107 -2.79 -34.48 -39.47
N ASN A 108 -3.62 -33.46 -39.74
CA ASN A 108 -5.09 -33.52 -39.80
C ASN A 108 -5.72 -34.21 -38.55
N GLN A 109 -5.14 -34.01 -37.37
CA GLN A 109 -5.61 -34.64 -36.15
C GLN A 109 -6.67 -33.77 -35.46
N GLU A 110 -7.70 -34.45 -34.93
CA GLU A 110 -8.64 -33.81 -34.02
C GLU A 110 -7.94 -33.46 -32.69
N LEU A 111 -8.01 -32.18 -32.30
CA LEU A 111 -7.37 -31.70 -31.09
C LEU A 111 -8.27 -31.95 -29.87
N PRO A 112 -7.70 -32.39 -28.72
CA PRO A 112 -8.43 -32.42 -27.48
C PRO A 112 -8.92 -31.02 -27.05
N ALA A 113 -10.07 -30.94 -26.39
CA ALA A 113 -10.71 -29.68 -26.00
C ALA A 113 -9.77 -28.73 -25.20
N ILE A 114 -8.91 -29.29 -24.32
CA ILE A 114 -7.92 -28.53 -23.55
C ILE A 114 -6.87 -27.91 -24.48
N SER A 115 -6.40 -28.67 -25.47
CA SER A 115 -5.43 -28.19 -26.47
C SER A 115 -6.04 -27.12 -27.38
N GLU A 116 -7.27 -27.30 -27.80
CA GLU A 116 -8.01 -26.33 -28.60
C GLU A 116 -8.19 -25.01 -27.82
N PHE A 117 -8.52 -25.08 -26.53
CA PHE A 117 -8.64 -23.92 -25.67
C PHE A 117 -7.31 -23.14 -25.56
N VAL A 118 -6.19 -23.84 -25.29
CA VAL A 118 -4.87 -23.21 -25.17
C VAL A 118 -4.40 -22.62 -26.50
N PHE A 119 -4.61 -23.33 -27.62
CA PHE A 119 -4.29 -22.83 -28.96
C PHE A 119 -5.16 -21.64 -29.33
N GLY A 120 -6.44 -21.65 -28.95
CA GLY A 120 -7.35 -20.52 -29.13
C GLY A 120 -6.90 -19.26 -28.41
N ILE A 121 -6.42 -19.39 -27.16
CA ILE A 121 -5.82 -18.28 -26.40
C ILE A 121 -4.57 -17.78 -27.11
N SER A 122 -3.68 -18.66 -27.58
CA SER A 122 -2.46 -18.28 -28.30
C SER A 122 -2.80 -17.54 -29.61
N ASP A 123 -3.76 -18.04 -30.37
CA ASP A 123 -4.24 -17.37 -31.56
C ASP A 123 -4.82 -16.00 -31.31
N TRP A 124 -5.58 -15.89 -30.23
CA TRP A 124 -6.13 -14.60 -29.79
C TRP A 124 -5.02 -13.60 -29.44
N PHE A 125 -3.95 -14.04 -28.78
CA PHE A 125 -2.79 -13.18 -28.50
C PHE A 125 -2.08 -12.71 -29.78
N MET A 126 -2.01 -13.59 -30.81
CA MET A 126 -1.33 -13.30 -32.06
C MET A 126 -2.23 -12.65 -33.11
N ALA A 127 -3.54 -12.78 -32.98
CA ALA A 127 -4.48 -12.12 -33.87
C ALA A 127 -4.25 -10.61 -33.88
N ALA A 128 -4.19 -10.03 -35.04
CA ALA A 128 -3.92 -8.61 -35.26
C ALA A 128 -5.15 -7.93 -35.93
N PRO A 129 -6.27 -7.73 -35.21
CA PRO A 129 -7.33 -6.89 -35.72
C PRO A 129 -6.76 -5.46 -35.86
N LEU A 130 -6.98 -4.81 -36.96
CA LEU A 130 -6.49 -3.46 -37.25
C LEU A 130 -4.94 -3.31 -37.25
N PHE A 131 -4.21 -4.35 -37.65
CA PHE A 131 -2.73 -4.38 -37.69
C PHE A 131 -2.03 -4.25 -36.34
N VAL A 132 -2.74 -4.36 -35.21
CA VAL A 132 -2.18 -4.31 -33.86
C VAL A 132 -2.40 -5.65 -33.14
N PRO A 133 -1.34 -6.34 -32.70
CA PRO A 133 -1.49 -7.59 -31.95
C PRO A 133 -2.37 -7.43 -30.71
N ASN A 134 -3.25 -8.39 -30.43
CA ASN A 134 -4.12 -8.36 -29.25
C ASN A 134 -3.33 -8.24 -27.92
N ALA A 135 -2.08 -8.71 -27.89
CA ALA A 135 -1.18 -8.48 -26.77
C ALA A 135 -0.95 -6.98 -26.48
N VAL A 136 -0.85 -6.15 -27.53
CA VAL A 136 -0.71 -4.69 -27.40
C VAL A 136 -2.04 -4.08 -26.95
N ILE A 137 -3.16 -4.59 -27.43
CA ILE A 137 -4.51 -4.15 -27.00
C ILE A 137 -4.68 -4.48 -25.50
N LEU A 138 -4.28 -5.67 -25.07
CA LEU A 138 -4.32 -6.04 -23.65
C LEU A 138 -3.44 -5.12 -22.80
N ALA A 139 -2.21 -4.83 -23.23
CA ALA A 139 -1.34 -3.88 -22.55
C ALA A 139 -1.95 -2.47 -22.48
N ALA A 140 -2.60 -2.02 -23.55
CA ALA A 140 -3.31 -0.75 -23.58
C ALA A 140 -4.52 -0.75 -22.63
N VAL A 141 -5.29 -1.83 -22.56
CA VAL A 141 -6.40 -1.99 -21.58
C VAL A 141 -5.89 -1.93 -20.15
N VAL A 142 -4.80 -2.63 -19.84
CA VAL A 142 -4.17 -2.57 -18.50
C VAL A 142 -3.71 -1.15 -18.17
N ALA A 143 -3.08 -0.45 -19.13
CA ALA A 143 -2.66 0.93 -18.95
C ALA A 143 -3.86 1.89 -18.73
N ILE A 144 -4.96 1.68 -19.47
CA ILE A 144 -6.21 2.46 -19.30
C ILE A 144 -6.83 2.17 -17.94
N LEU A 145 -6.92 0.91 -17.50
CA LEU A 145 -7.43 0.54 -16.18
C LEU A 145 -6.58 1.17 -15.07
N TYR A 146 -5.25 1.15 -15.22
CA TYR A 146 -4.35 1.83 -14.30
C TYR A 146 -4.57 3.35 -14.28
N ALA A 147 -4.76 3.97 -15.45
CA ALA A 147 -5.08 5.39 -15.55
C ALA A 147 -6.44 5.73 -14.91
N ILE A 148 -7.46 4.90 -15.12
CA ILE A 148 -8.77 5.02 -14.46
C ILE A 148 -8.62 4.88 -12.94
N PHE A 149 -7.88 3.88 -12.47
CA PHE A 149 -7.61 3.67 -11.04
C PHE A 149 -6.92 4.90 -10.43
N THR A 150 -5.89 5.44 -11.07
CA THR A 150 -5.19 6.64 -10.61
C THR A 150 -6.06 7.89 -10.67
N ALA A 151 -6.95 8.00 -11.65
CA ALA A 151 -7.94 9.09 -11.73
C ALA A 151 -8.99 8.96 -10.61
N MET A 152 -9.51 7.76 -10.38
CA MET A 152 -10.44 7.49 -9.29
C MET A 152 -9.83 7.78 -7.92
N SER A 153 -8.56 7.41 -7.69
CA SER A 153 -7.87 7.67 -6.42
C SER A 153 -7.68 9.16 -6.10
N LYS A 154 -7.79 10.04 -7.11
CA LYS A 154 -7.73 11.50 -6.94
C LYS A 154 -9.09 12.13 -6.58
N THR A 155 -10.20 11.42 -6.81
CA THR A 155 -11.54 11.91 -6.45
C THR A 155 -11.91 11.48 -5.02
N PRO A 156 -12.55 12.33 -4.20
CA PRO A 156 -12.91 11.99 -2.81
C PRO A 156 -13.72 10.69 -2.72
N ASN A 157 -14.76 10.55 -3.55
CA ASN A 157 -15.62 9.37 -3.55
C ASN A 157 -14.92 8.11 -4.04
N GLY A 158 -14.06 8.22 -5.06
CA GLY A 158 -13.28 7.10 -5.56
C GLY A 158 -12.25 6.64 -4.55
N ARG A 159 -11.51 7.56 -3.93
CA ARG A 159 -10.55 7.27 -2.88
C ARG A 159 -11.20 6.58 -1.68
N ARG A 160 -12.38 7.05 -1.23
CA ARG A 160 -13.12 6.43 -0.14
C ARG A 160 -13.49 4.97 -0.43
N LYS A 161 -13.92 4.66 -1.67
CA LYS A 161 -14.22 3.28 -2.08
C LYS A 161 -12.97 2.40 -2.10
N ILE A 162 -11.86 2.92 -2.65
CA ILE A 162 -10.58 2.21 -2.67
C ILE A 162 -10.09 1.96 -1.24
N ASP A 163 -10.08 2.97 -0.40
CA ASP A 163 -9.64 2.89 1.00
C ASP A 163 -10.49 1.90 1.82
N SER A 164 -11.80 1.89 1.60
CA SER A 164 -12.71 0.91 2.21
C SER A 164 -12.43 -0.52 1.73
N ALA A 165 -12.25 -0.71 0.41
CA ALA A 165 -11.93 -2.01 -0.16
C ALA A 165 -10.59 -2.54 0.36
N LEU A 166 -9.57 -1.69 0.46
CA LEU A 166 -8.26 -2.06 0.99
C LEU A 166 -8.32 -2.53 2.45
N LEU A 167 -9.19 -1.94 3.28
CA LEU A 167 -9.37 -2.37 4.67
C LEU A 167 -10.12 -3.71 4.79
N THR A 168 -10.98 -4.05 3.83
CA THR A 168 -11.81 -5.27 3.84
C THR A 168 -11.16 -6.45 3.11
N MET A 169 -10.14 -6.23 2.31
CA MET A 169 -9.42 -7.29 1.59
C MET A 169 -8.76 -8.27 2.56
N PRO A 170 -8.90 -9.59 2.35
CA PRO A 170 -8.18 -10.58 3.15
C PRO A 170 -6.65 -10.36 2.98
N VAL A 171 -5.90 -10.55 4.05
CA VAL A 171 -4.43 -10.40 4.14
C VAL A 171 -3.99 -8.92 4.07
N ILE A 172 -4.29 -8.20 2.99
CA ILE A 172 -3.91 -6.79 2.80
C ILE A 172 -4.62 -5.89 3.83
N GLY A 173 -5.90 -6.15 4.11
CA GLY A 173 -6.69 -5.37 5.07
C GLY A 173 -6.12 -5.45 6.49
N ASN A 174 -5.58 -6.61 6.88
CA ASN A 174 -4.93 -6.77 8.17
C ASN A 174 -3.68 -5.88 8.30
N VAL A 175 -2.81 -5.88 7.29
CA VAL A 175 -1.62 -5.00 7.24
C VAL A 175 -2.03 -3.54 7.23
N GLN A 176 -3.04 -3.17 6.42
CA GLN A 176 -3.50 -1.79 6.29
C GLN A 176 -4.15 -1.26 7.58
N SER A 177 -4.97 -2.07 8.24
CA SER A 177 -5.60 -1.71 9.52
C SER A 177 -4.57 -1.52 10.62
N LYS A 178 -3.63 -2.46 10.79
CA LYS A 178 -2.55 -2.36 11.78
C LYS A 178 -1.65 -1.14 11.51
N SER A 179 -1.28 -0.91 10.25
CA SER A 179 -0.49 0.26 9.85
C SER A 179 -1.22 1.58 10.13
N ALA A 180 -2.55 1.61 9.95
CA ALA A 180 -3.36 2.79 10.23
C ALA A 180 -3.41 3.10 11.73
N ILE A 181 -3.55 2.06 12.57
CA ILE A 181 -3.53 2.19 14.05
C ILE A 181 -2.15 2.64 14.53
N ALA A 182 -1.07 2.02 14.04
CA ALA A 182 0.30 2.42 14.37
C ALA A 182 0.55 3.90 14.03
N ARG A 183 0.15 4.32 12.83
CA ARG A 183 0.29 5.71 12.37
C ARG A 183 -0.54 6.68 13.20
N PHE A 184 -1.82 6.35 13.46
CA PHE A 184 -2.69 7.14 14.34
C PHE A 184 -2.04 7.34 15.69
N ALA A 185 -1.70 6.24 16.38
CA ALA A 185 -1.16 6.28 17.73
C ALA A 185 0.19 7.01 17.79
N ARG A 186 1.07 6.77 16.81
CA ARG A 186 2.38 7.43 16.70
C ARG A 186 2.22 8.93 16.49
N THR A 187 1.40 9.33 15.53
CA THR A 187 1.21 10.75 15.19
C THR A 187 0.55 11.50 16.34
N PHE A 188 -0.55 10.97 16.85
CA PHE A 188 -1.30 11.60 17.93
C PHE A 188 -0.48 11.65 19.23
N GLY A 189 0.15 10.52 19.62
CA GLY A 189 1.02 10.46 20.79
C GLY A 189 2.20 11.43 20.70
N THR A 190 2.89 11.49 19.56
CA THR A 190 4.02 12.39 19.35
C THR A 190 3.61 13.86 19.45
N LEU A 191 2.49 14.25 18.83
CA LEU A 191 1.99 15.62 18.86
C LEU A 191 1.62 16.06 20.29
N VAL A 192 0.87 15.23 21.02
CA VAL A 192 0.45 15.55 22.38
C VAL A 192 1.64 15.59 23.35
N THR A 193 2.59 14.66 23.21
CA THR A 193 3.85 14.68 24.01
C THR A 193 4.71 15.92 23.71
N SER A 194 4.59 16.48 22.49
CA SER A 194 5.29 17.70 22.07
C SER A 194 4.58 18.97 22.50
N GLY A 195 3.48 18.88 23.28
CA GLY A 195 2.73 20.01 23.80
C GLY A 195 1.73 20.62 22.82
N VAL A 196 1.46 19.97 21.69
CA VAL A 196 0.40 20.41 20.75
C VAL A 196 -0.97 20.19 21.41
N PRO A 197 -1.86 21.20 21.41
CA PRO A 197 -3.21 21.06 21.95
C PRO A 197 -3.96 19.87 21.33
N ILE A 198 -4.69 19.12 22.15
CA ILE A 198 -5.29 17.83 21.76
C ILE A 198 -6.18 17.93 20.52
N LEU A 199 -7.00 18.96 20.38
CA LEU A 199 -7.86 19.18 19.20
C LEU A 199 -7.05 19.45 17.93
N GLN A 200 -5.97 20.23 18.06
CA GLN A 200 -5.07 20.47 16.95
C GLN A 200 -4.32 19.20 16.57
N ALA A 201 -3.86 18.42 17.55
CA ALA A 201 -3.20 17.14 17.34
C ALA A 201 -4.12 16.15 16.61
N LEU A 202 -5.39 16.06 16.99
CA LEU A 202 -6.41 15.24 16.29
C LEU A 202 -6.64 15.72 14.85
N THR A 203 -6.71 17.03 14.60
CA THR A 203 -6.84 17.58 13.24
C THR A 203 -5.66 17.17 12.36
N ILE A 204 -4.42 17.31 12.85
CA ILE A 204 -3.22 16.93 12.11
C ILE A 204 -3.18 15.42 11.87
N THR A 205 -3.54 14.63 12.88
CA THR A 205 -3.58 13.16 12.80
C THR A 205 -4.61 12.69 11.77
N LYS A 206 -5.78 13.33 11.70
CA LYS A 206 -6.79 13.10 10.65
C LYS A 206 -6.22 13.35 9.26
N ASP A 207 -5.57 14.48 9.05
CA ASP A 207 -5.01 14.88 7.75
C ASP A 207 -3.89 13.93 7.28
N THR A 208 -3.16 13.33 8.23
CA THR A 208 -2.03 12.42 7.98
C THR A 208 -2.39 10.93 8.09
N ALA A 209 -3.65 10.59 8.33
CA ALA A 209 -4.09 9.21 8.51
C ALA A 209 -3.81 8.29 7.31
N GLY A 210 -3.74 8.87 6.09
CA GLY A 210 -3.41 8.15 4.87
C GLY A 210 -4.56 7.32 4.28
N ASN A 211 -5.61 7.05 5.05
CA ASN A 211 -6.84 6.37 4.65
C ASN A 211 -8.04 7.22 5.06
N MET A 212 -8.98 7.44 4.15
CA MET A 212 -10.13 8.32 4.40
C MET A 212 -11.06 7.77 5.48
N ILE A 213 -11.25 6.45 5.56
CA ILE A 213 -12.13 5.84 6.58
C ILE A 213 -11.55 6.05 7.98
N VAL A 214 -10.23 5.90 8.11
CA VAL A 214 -9.52 6.18 9.37
C VAL A 214 -9.56 7.67 9.69
N GLY A 215 -9.36 8.53 8.70
CA GLY A 215 -9.50 9.99 8.86
C GLY A 215 -10.89 10.41 9.33
N ASP A 216 -11.96 9.82 8.77
CA ASP A 216 -13.33 10.06 9.20
C ASP A 216 -13.54 9.65 10.67
N ALA A 217 -13.02 8.49 11.08
CA ALA A 217 -13.10 8.04 12.47
C ALA A 217 -12.34 8.99 13.44
N ILE A 218 -11.16 9.47 13.04
CA ILE A 218 -10.42 10.47 13.84
C ILE A 218 -11.19 11.79 13.90
N GLY A 219 -11.90 12.14 12.82
CA GLY A 219 -12.79 13.31 12.80
C GLY A 219 -13.91 13.20 13.84
N LEU A 220 -14.53 12.03 13.99
CA LEU A 220 -15.54 11.78 15.03
C LEU A 220 -14.93 11.90 16.43
N ILE A 221 -13.70 11.40 16.65
CA ILE A 221 -13.00 11.57 17.92
C ILE A 221 -12.75 13.06 18.20
N HIS A 222 -12.30 13.81 17.20
CA HIS A 222 -12.07 15.25 17.34
C HIS A 222 -13.35 15.99 17.75
N ASP A 223 -14.49 15.69 17.12
CA ASP A 223 -15.76 16.37 17.37
C ASP A 223 -16.29 16.03 18.78
N SER A 224 -16.20 14.76 19.20
CA SER A 224 -16.55 14.33 20.57
C SER A 224 -15.69 15.03 21.64
N VAL A 225 -14.38 15.05 21.47
CA VAL A 225 -13.46 15.74 22.40
C VAL A 225 -13.72 17.25 22.43
N LYS A 226 -14.10 17.86 21.33
CA LYS A 226 -14.50 19.27 21.26
C LYS A 226 -15.75 19.56 22.09
N GLU A 227 -16.66 18.59 22.20
CA GLU A 227 -17.86 18.65 23.02
C GLU A 227 -17.60 18.30 24.50
N GLY A 228 -16.36 17.96 24.82
CA GLY A 228 -15.95 17.61 26.19
C GLY A 228 -16.15 16.14 26.56
N GLU A 229 -16.42 15.28 25.56
CA GLU A 229 -16.54 13.85 25.77
C GLU A 229 -15.17 13.16 25.78
N SER A 230 -15.13 11.92 26.30
CA SER A 230 -13.95 11.04 26.28
C SER A 230 -13.55 10.67 24.85
N VAL A 231 -12.24 10.50 24.62
CA VAL A 231 -11.67 9.94 23.39
C VAL A 231 -12.16 8.52 23.14
N VAL A 232 -12.45 7.76 24.18
CA VAL A 232 -12.77 6.32 24.15
C VAL A 232 -14.13 6.04 23.50
N THR A 233 -15.14 6.86 23.78
CA THR A 233 -16.52 6.67 23.29
C THR A 233 -16.60 6.58 21.76
N PRO A 234 -16.09 7.56 20.99
CA PRO A 234 -16.10 7.49 19.52
C PRO A 234 -15.15 6.41 18.97
N MET A 235 -14.04 6.10 19.65
CA MET A 235 -13.16 5.00 19.27
C MET A 235 -13.88 3.66 19.27
N SER A 236 -14.63 3.38 20.33
CA SER A 236 -15.44 2.15 20.49
C SER A 236 -16.52 2.03 19.42
N SER A 237 -17.13 3.14 19.07
CA SER A 237 -18.23 3.19 18.07
C SER A 237 -17.72 2.98 16.64
N SER A 238 -16.48 3.36 16.34
CA SER A 238 -15.91 3.31 14.99
C SER A 238 -15.61 1.89 14.48
N LYS A 239 -15.52 0.89 15.36
CA LYS A 239 -15.12 -0.50 15.07
C LYS A 239 -13.76 -0.66 14.35
N LEU A 240 -12.99 0.40 14.24
CA LEU A 240 -11.65 0.39 13.63
C LEU A 240 -10.57 0.01 14.64
N PHE A 241 -10.79 0.33 15.90
CA PHE A 241 -9.82 0.13 16.97
C PHE A 241 -10.14 -1.16 17.73
N PRO A 242 -9.17 -2.09 17.86
CA PRO A 242 -9.33 -3.29 18.67
C PRO A 242 -9.54 -2.97 20.15
N PRO A 243 -10.18 -3.88 20.93
CA PRO A 243 -10.45 -3.66 22.35
C PRO A 243 -9.22 -3.30 23.19
N MET A 244 -8.05 -3.90 22.89
CA MET A 244 -6.80 -3.60 23.56
C MET A 244 -6.39 -2.12 23.40
N VAL A 245 -6.52 -1.56 22.19
CA VAL A 245 -6.20 -0.15 21.92
C VAL A 245 -7.14 0.75 22.69
N ILE A 246 -8.43 0.43 22.68
CA ILE A 246 -9.46 1.21 23.40
C ILE A 246 -9.16 1.20 24.92
N SER A 247 -8.87 0.03 25.50
CA SER A 247 -8.56 -0.08 26.93
C SER A 247 -7.26 0.67 27.31
N MET A 248 -6.24 0.66 26.44
CA MET A 248 -5.01 1.41 26.71
C MET A 248 -5.23 2.93 26.64
N VAL A 249 -6.07 3.39 25.70
CA VAL A 249 -6.44 4.81 25.62
C VAL A 249 -7.28 5.23 26.82
N ASP A 250 -8.20 4.39 27.26
CA ASP A 250 -9.04 4.61 28.44
C ASP A 250 -8.20 4.79 29.70
N VAL A 251 -7.31 3.85 29.97
CA VAL A 251 -6.36 3.96 31.11
C VAL A 251 -5.48 5.21 30.97
N GLY A 252 -5.01 5.51 29.75
CA GLY A 252 -4.20 6.71 29.49
C GLY A 252 -4.96 8.01 29.75
N GLU A 253 -6.25 8.07 29.38
CA GLU A 253 -7.13 9.22 29.61
C GLU A 253 -7.43 9.41 31.10
N GLU A 254 -7.82 8.33 31.81
CA GLU A 254 -8.10 8.36 33.26
C GLU A 254 -6.87 8.71 34.10
N THR A 255 -5.70 8.23 33.73
CA THR A 255 -4.45 8.48 34.47
C THR A 255 -3.71 9.75 34.07
N GLY A 256 -4.16 10.43 33.00
CA GLY A 256 -3.46 11.59 32.44
C GLY A 256 -2.17 11.21 31.66
N GLN A 257 -1.95 9.92 31.35
CA GLN A 257 -0.77 9.41 30.65
C GLN A 257 -1.12 9.00 29.20
N LEU A 258 -2.14 9.63 28.62
CA LEU A 258 -2.59 9.35 27.25
C LEU A 258 -1.45 9.34 26.20
N PRO A 259 -0.49 10.31 26.21
CA PRO A 259 0.60 10.32 25.24
C PRO A 259 1.49 9.07 25.32
N ASP A 260 1.83 8.63 26.53
CA ASP A 260 2.70 7.46 26.73
C ASP A 260 2.01 6.17 26.30
N MET A 261 0.70 6.04 26.61
CA MET A 261 -0.11 4.90 26.15
C MET A 261 -0.22 4.88 24.63
N LEU A 262 -0.43 6.02 23.96
CA LEU A 262 -0.47 6.10 22.50
C LEU A 262 0.87 5.70 21.88
N LEU A 263 2.00 6.16 22.40
CA LEU A 263 3.32 5.76 21.88
C LEU A 263 3.57 4.27 22.08
N LYS A 264 3.13 3.69 23.21
CA LYS A 264 3.22 2.25 23.46
C LYS A 264 2.33 1.43 22.52
N ILE A 265 1.11 1.90 22.23
CA ILE A 265 0.25 1.32 21.19
C ILE A 265 0.97 1.34 19.84
N ALA A 266 1.59 2.45 19.49
CA ALA A 266 2.30 2.58 18.24
C ALA A 266 3.46 1.58 18.12
N ASP A 267 4.26 1.38 19.18
CA ASP A 267 5.36 0.42 19.18
C ASP A 267 4.85 -1.02 19.03
N VAL A 268 3.80 -1.40 19.76
CA VAL A 268 3.18 -2.74 19.64
C VAL A 268 2.62 -2.95 18.22
N TYR A 269 1.98 -1.94 17.65
CA TYR A 269 1.41 -2.07 16.31
C TYR A 269 2.44 -2.00 15.18
N ASP A 270 3.60 -1.38 15.38
CA ASP A 270 4.74 -1.50 14.46
C ASP A 270 5.22 -2.96 14.37
N ASP A 271 5.34 -3.66 15.52
CA ASP A 271 5.68 -5.09 15.56
C ASP A 271 4.58 -5.96 14.95
N GLU A 272 3.32 -5.63 15.19
CA GLU A 272 2.16 -6.31 14.61
C GLU A 272 2.08 -6.14 13.08
N VAL A 273 2.49 -4.99 12.53
CA VAL A 273 2.61 -4.78 11.08
C VAL A 273 3.75 -5.61 10.53
N ASP A 274 4.90 -5.66 11.21
CA ASP A 274 6.04 -6.50 10.80
C ASP A 274 5.63 -7.98 10.69
N ASN A 275 4.90 -8.49 11.69
CA ASN A 275 4.37 -9.86 11.70
C ASN A 275 3.34 -10.07 10.56
N ALA A 276 2.45 -9.11 10.34
CA ALA A 276 1.44 -9.20 9.30
C ALA A 276 2.05 -9.18 7.88
N VAL A 277 3.09 -8.36 7.66
CA VAL A 277 3.85 -8.33 6.39
C VAL A 277 4.59 -9.65 6.18
N GLY A 278 5.22 -10.20 7.22
CA GLY A 278 5.87 -11.51 7.16
C GLY A 278 4.89 -12.62 6.81
N ALA A 279 3.74 -12.67 7.47
CA ALA A 279 2.68 -13.64 7.19
C ALA A 279 2.13 -13.50 5.75
N MET A 280 1.92 -12.27 5.29
CA MET A 280 1.48 -11.99 3.91
C MET A 280 2.48 -12.54 2.90
N THR A 281 3.77 -12.28 3.09
CA THR A 281 4.82 -12.75 2.18
C THR A 281 4.90 -14.28 2.15
N SER A 282 4.82 -14.92 3.32
CA SER A 282 4.84 -16.38 3.44
C SER A 282 3.62 -17.05 2.80
N MET A 283 2.45 -16.38 2.78
CA MET A 283 1.25 -16.90 2.10
C MET A 283 1.30 -16.71 0.58
N LEU A 284 1.98 -15.66 0.10
CA LEU A 284 2.08 -15.41 -1.35
C LEU A 284 2.91 -16.49 -2.06
N GLU A 285 3.93 -17.02 -1.41
CA GLU A 285 4.83 -18.01 -2.02
C GLU A 285 4.11 -19.30 -2.46
N PRO A 286 3.38 -20.03 -1.59
CA PRO A 286 2.60 -21.19 -2.01
C PRO A 286 1.55 -20.87 -3.08
N ILE A 287 0.88 -19.72 -2.97
CA ILE A 287 -0.13 -19.30 -3.95
C ILE A 287 0.51 -19.12 -5.32
N MET A 288 1.68 -18.48 -5.41
CA MET A 288 2.40 -18.28 -6.66
C MET A 288 2.89 -19.62 -7.24
N ILE A 289 3.40 -20.52 -6.40
CA ILE A 289 3.84 -21.84 -6.87
C ILE A 289 2.66 -22.64 -7.46
N VAL A 290 1.52 -22.68 -6.75
CA VAL A 290 0.32 -23.38 -7.23
C VAL A 290 -0.20 -22.74 -8.52
N PHE A 291 -0.28 -21.42 -8.56
CA PHE A 291 -0.70 -20.67 -9.76
C PHE A 291 0.19 -21.01 -10.96
N LEU A 292 1.51 -20.96 -10.78
CA LEU A 292 2.47 -21.31 -11.83
C LEU A 292 2.35 -22.78 -12.28
N ALA A 293 2.25 -23.69 -11.32
CA ALA A 293 2.10 -25.11 -11.62
C ALA A 293 0.83 -25.39 -12.45
N VAL A 294 -0.29 -24.74 -12.11
CA VAL A 294 -1.55 -24.89 -12.85
C VAL A 294 -1.46 -24.26 -14.25
N VAL A 295 -0.92 -23.03 -14.36
CA VAL A 295 -0.86 -22.35 -15.65
C VAL A 295 0.17 -23.00 -16.58
N VAL A 296 1.41 -23.13 -16.14
CA VAL A 296 2.49 -23.71 -16.97
C VAL A 296 2.25 -25.20 -17.20
N GLY A 297 1.89 -25.94 -16.15
CA GLY A 297 1.55 -27.36 -16.25
C GLY A 297 0.35 -27.59 -17.18
N GLY A 298 -0.68 -26.78 -17.11
CA GLY A 298 -1.84 -26.81 -18.01
C GLY A 298 -1.46 -26.55 -19.47
N ILE A 299 -0.59 -25.59 -19.76
CA ILE A 299 -0.07 -25.32 -21.11
C ILE A 299 0.71 -26.54 -21.63
N VAL A 300 1.65 -27.05 -20.83
CA VAL A 300 2.47 -28.21 -21.19
C VAL A 300 1.59 -29.42 -21.41
N PHE A 301 0.65 -29.72 -20.51
CA PHE A 301 -0.28 -30.83 -20.64
C PHE A 301 -1.13 -30.71 -21.93
N ALA A 302 -1.65 -29.51 -22.23
CA ALA A 302 -2.41 -29.25 -23.45
C ALA A 302 -1.61 -29.51 -24.73
N MET A 303 -0.29 -29.28 -24.68
CA MET A 303 0.60 -29.54 -25.83
C MET A 303 0.96 -31.02 -25.98
N PHE A 304 1.10 -31.75 -24.87
CA PHE A 304 1.47 -33.19 -24.91
C PHE A 304 0.29 -34.11 -25.16
N LEU A 305 -0.93 -33.72 -24.80
CA LEU A 305 -2.13 -34.56 -24.95
C LEU A 305 -2.38 -35.03 -26.41
N PRO A 306 -2.27 -34.17 -27.45
CA PRO A 306 -2.41 -34.63 -28.82
C PRO A 306 -1.31 -35.62 -29.26
N LEU A 307 -0.07 -35.46 -28.75
CA LEU A 307 1.03 -36.39 -29.04
C LEU A 307 0.72 -37.81 -28.51
N LEU A 308 0.15 -37.91 -27.31
CA LEU A 308 -0.25 -39.19 -26.74
C LEU A 308 -1.33 -39.86 -27.57
N GLN A 309 -2.30 -39.10 -28.08
CA GLN A 309 -3.34 -39.63 -28.99
C GLN A 309 -2.78 -40.12 -30.33
N VAL A 310 -1.75 -39.46 -30.89
CA VAL A 310 -1.07 -39.91 -32.10
C VAL A 310 -0.37 -41.25 -31.83
N ILE A 311 0.34 -41.39 -30.71
CA ILE A 311 1.03 -42.63 -30.34
C ILE A 311 0.02 -43.78 -30.18
N GLU A 312 -1.10 -43.53 -29.50
CA GLU A 312 -2.15 -44.52 -29.24
C GLU A 312 -2.80 -45.01 -30.57
N LYS A 313 -2.95 -44.16 -31.57
CA LYS A 313 -3.50 -44.50 -32.86
C LYS A 313 -2.51 -45.24 -33.80
N MET A 314 -1.21 -45.15 -33.52
CA MET A 314 -0.17 -45.82 -34.32
C MET A 314 0.24 -47.20 -33.75
N GLY A 315 -0.12 -47.57 -32.53
CA GLY A 315 0.11 -48.88 -31.89
C GLY A 315 -1.13 -49.75 -31.96
#